data_9a38c8f394a90b7618aea9414c3c08c8
#
_entry.id   9a38c8f394a90b7618aea9414c3c08c8
#
_cell.length_a   1.000
_cell.length_b   1.000
_cell.length_c   1.000
_cell.angle_alpha   90.00
_cell.angle_beta   90.00
_cell.angle_gamma   90.00
#
_symmetry.space_group_name_H-M   'P 1'
#
loop_
_entity.id
_entity.type
_entity.pdbx_description
1 polymer ?
#
loop_
_entity_poly.entity_id
_entity_poly.type
_entity_poly.pdbx_seq_one_letter_code
_entity_poly.pdbx_strand_id
1 'polypeptide(L)'
;DIRECVTIARGTASRGKTVVGSHNLLMAYVHIAHDDVVGDHCVIANRVSLAGEVEVGDWAVIGGHAAIHQWVRIGEHTMIQGGALIGQDVPPFLTVTNENQFAGINRIGMGRRGFTPEQIDIIHNAARILFQSGLNFMNGCDEVERKVSQSPERDRLVKFIRESKRGVSKQYGAK
;
A
#
# COMPACT_ATOMS: atom_id res chain seq x y z
N ASP A 1 -11.05 -3.06 16.07
CA ASP A 1 -11.02 -4.39 16.70
C ASP A 1 -9.58 -4.91 16.76
N ILE A 2 -9.13 -5.30 17.96
CA ILE A 2 -7.83 -5.92 18.20
C ILE A 2 -8.08 -7.35 18.69
N ARG A 3 -7.52 -8.32 17.97
CA ARG A 3 -7.71 -9.75 18.28
C ARG A 3 -6.58 -10.29 19.17
N GLU A 4 -6.60 -11.59 19.39
CA GLU A 4 -5.77 -12.30 20.35
C GLU A 4 -4.27 -12.19 20.01
N CYS A 5 -3.44 -11.99 21.01
CA CYS A 5 -1.98 -11.96 20.89
C CYS A 5 -1.45 -10.91 19.92
N VAL A 6 -2.19 -9.85 19.64
CA VAL A 6 -1.65 -8.69 18.91
C VAL A 6 -0.63 -7.98 19.80
N THR A 7 0.48 -7.57 19.22
CA THR A 7 1.50 -6.77 19.90
C THR A 7 1.68 -5.44 19.20
N ILE A 8 1.71 -4.36 19.96
CA ILE A 8 1.96 -2.99 19.47
C ILE A 8 3.10 -2.41 20.30
N ALA A 9 4.26 -2.19 19.68
CA ALA A 9 5.41 -1.63 20.34
C ALA A 9 5.27 -0.10 20.46
N ARG A 10 5.80 0.46 21.54
CA ARG A 10 5.84 1.92 21.73
C ARG A 10 6.80 2.57 20.74
N GLY A 11 6.61 3.86 20.47
CA GLY A 11 7.54 4.66 19.71
C GLY A 11 8.91 4.79 20.39
N THR A 12 9.93 5.02 19.56
CA THR A 12 11.31 5.27 19.99
C THR A 12 11.63 6.77 19.88
N ALA A 13 12.90 7.14 20.07
CA ALA A 13 13.35 8.53 19.89
C ALA A 13 13.20 9.03 18.44
N SER A 14 13.00 8.15 17.47
CA SER A 14 12.85 8.51 16.04
C SER A 14 11.58 9.31 15.78
N ARG A 15 10.40 8.75 16.10
CA ARG A 15 9.11 9.42 15.95
C ARG A 15 8.39 9.69 17.28
N GLY A 16 8.82 9.08 18.35
CA GLY A 16 8.27 9.24 19.68
C GLY A 16 6.96 8.50 19.93
N LYS A 17 6.31 7.98 18.91
CA LYS A 17 5.03 7.30 19.03
C LYS A 17 4.76 6.30 17.91
N THR A 18 4.04 5.23 18.24
CA THR A 18 3.36 4.35 17.30
C THR A 18 1.90 4.75 17.23
N VAL A 19 1.33 4.83 16.03
CA VAL A 19 -0.03 5.31 15.82
C VAL A 19 -0.85 4.24 15.10
N VAL A 20 -2.02 3.93 15.65
CA VAL A 20 -3.02 3.08 14.99
C VAL A 20 -4.31 3.88 14.94
N GLY A 21 -4.77 4.15 13.74
CA GLY A 21 -5.99 4.89 13.48
C GLY A 21 -7.27 4.15 13.91
N SER A 22 -8.39 4.58 13.39
CA SER A 22 -9.73 4.11 13.78
C SER A 22 -10.28 3.07 12.80
N HIS A 23 -11.27 2.29 13.28
CA HIS A 23 -12.02 1.32 12.48
C HIS A 23 -11.15 0.20 11.86
N ASN A 24 -9.99 -0.07 12.43
CA ASN A 24 -9.08 -1.11 11.99
C ASN A 24 -9.46 -2.49 12.53
N LEU A 25 -9.20 -3.53 11.73
CA LEU A 25 -9.22 -4.92 12.18
C LEU A 25 -7.78 -5.44 12.22
N LEU A 26 -7.25 -5.62 13.43
CA LEU A 26 -5.98 -6.29 13.67
C LEU A 26 -6.27 -7.72 14.09
N MET A 27 -6.01 -8.68 13.20
CA MET A 27 -6.30 -10.09 13.47
C MET A 27 -5.23 -10.71 14.38
N ALA A 28 -5.47 -11.93 14.80
CA ALA A 28 -4.64 -12.61 15.80
C ALA A 28 -3.16 -12.68 15.39
N TYR A 29 -2.29 -12.45 16.37
CA TYR A 29 -0.83 -12.49 16.23
C TYR A 29 -0.23 -11.43 15.29
N VAL A 30 -0.93 -10.34 14.99
CA VAL A 30 -0.36 -9.20 14.27
C VAL A 30 0.69 -8.52 15.15
N HIS A 31 1.81 -8.14 14.55
CA HIS A 31 2.85 -7.34 15.19
C HIS A 31 2.95 -5.96 14.50
N ILE A 32 2.74 -4.90 15.28
CA ILE A 32 3.00 -3.51 14.88
C ILE A 32 4.23 -3.06 15.68
N ALA A 33 5.32 -2.78 14.99
CA ALA A 33 6.57 -2.40 15.61
C ALA A 33 6.61 -0.93 16.01
N HIS A 34 7.77 -0.50 16.50
CA HIS A 34 7.99 0.87 16.97
C HIS A 34 7.85 1.90 15.84
N ASP A 35 7.24 3.03 16.15
CA ASP A 35 7.12 4.18 15.25
C ASP A 35 6.32 3.92 13.96
N ASP A 36 5.60 2.79 13.88
CA ASP A 36 4.67 2.53 12.79
C ASP A 36 3.47 3.48 12.83
N VAL A 37 2.95 3.80 11.67
CA VAL A 37 1.72 4.58 11.49
C VAL A 37 0.74 3.78 10.65
N VAL A 38 -0.37 3.36 11.24
CA VAL A 38 -1.48 2.69 10.54
C VAL A 38 -2.64 3.67 10.44
N GLY A 39 -3.13 3.89 9.24
CA GLY A 39 -4.29 4.75 8.97
C GLY A 39 -5.60 4.16 9.45
N ASP A 40 -6.70 4.60 8.86
CA ASP A 40 -8.05 4.20 9.22
C ASP A 40 -8.58 3.08 8.33
N HIS A 41 -9.56 2.31 8.84
CA HIS A 41 -10.28 1.27 8.09
C HIS A 41 -9.39 0.16 7.49
N CYS A 42 -8.20 -0.06 8.02
CA CYS A 42 -7.29 -1.10 7.55
C CYS A 42 -7.71 -2.49 8.05
N VAL A 43 -7.42 -3.50 7.25
CA VAL A 43 -7.53 -4.90 7.64
C VAL A 43 -6.13 -5.51 7.61
N ILE A 44 -5.61 -5.86 8.77
CA ILE A 44 -4.31 -6.50 8.91
C ILE A 44 -4.56 -7.92 9.40
N ALA A 45 -4.36 -8.88 8.49
CA ALA A 45 -4.74 -10.28 8.72
C ALA A 45 -3.75 -11.01 9.64
N ASN A 46 -4.09 -12.24 10.01
CA ASN A 46 -3.33 -13.03 10.98
C ASN A 46 -1.83 -13.08 10.70
N ARG A 47 -1.01 -12.88 11.74
CA ARG A 47 0.45 -13.01 11.71
C ARG A 47 1.17 -12.08 10.72
N VAL A 48 0.57 -10.96 10.36
CA VAL A 48 1.29 -9.90 9.66
C VAL A 48 2.28 -9.25 10.61
N SER A 49 3.48 -8.94 10.10
CA SER A 49 4.51 -8.24 10.86
C SER A 49 4.93 -6.95 10.13
N LEU A 50 4.82 -5.83 10.82
CA LEU A 50 5.39 -4.55 10.42
C LEU A 50 6.70 -4.35 11.18
N ALA A 51 7.79 -3.97 10.48
CA ALA A 51 9.14 -4.02 11.06
C ALA A 51 9.65 -2.68 11.62
N GLY A 52 8.81 -1.73 11.83
CA GLY A 52 9.11 -0.41 12.40
C GLY A 52 9.23 0.70 11.37
N GLU A 53 8.75 1.88 11.75
CA GLU A 53 8.67 3.07 10.90
C GLU A 53 7.91 2.85 9.57
N VAL A 54 7.06 1.83 9.52
CA VAL A 54 6.17 1.53 8.40
C VAL A 54 4.98 2.48 8.41
N GLU A 55 4.59 2.94 7.24
CA GLU A 55 3.37 3.75 7.07
C GLU A 55 2.35 2.97 6.24
N VAL A 56 1.17 2.77 6.80
CA VAL A 56 0.04 2.08 6.14
C VAL A 56 -1.08 3.09 5.94
N GLY A 57 -1.41 3.37 4.69
CA GLY A 57 -2.50 4.27 4.33
C GLY A 57 -3.88 3.66 4.57
N ASP A 58 -4.89 4.50 4.56
CA ASP A 58 -6.28 4.14 4.85
C ASP A 58 -6.78 3.03 3.92
N TRP A 59 -7.66 2.20 4.45
CA TRP A 59 -8.32 1.14 3.68
C TRP A 59 -7.36 0.09 3.09
N ALA A 60 -6.12 0.05 3.53
CA ALA A 60 -5.21 -1.01 3.11
C ALA A 60 -5.64 -2.37 3.68
N VAL A 61 -5.47 -3.40 2.88
CA VAL A 61 -5.69 -4.79 3.29
C VAL A 61 -4.37 -5.54 3.16
N ILE A 62 -3.87 -6.07 4.26
CA ILE A 62 -2.63 -6.83 4.30
C ILE A 62 -2.96 -8.28 4.62
N GLY A 63 -2.72 -9.17 3.68
CA GLY A 63 -2.99 -10.59 3.77
C GLY A 63 -2.12 -11.29 4.80
N GLY A 64 -2.64 -12.35 5.40
CA GLY A 64 -2.00 -13.07 6.50
C GLY A 64 -0.58 -13.52 6.20
N HIS A 65 0.27 -13.55 7.22
CA HIS A 65 1.69 -13.91 7.12
C HIS A 65 2.55 -12.99 6.24
N ALA A 66 2.04 -11.85 5.79
CA ALA A 66 2.89 -10.88 5.10
C ALA A 66 3.86 -10.22 6.07
N ALA A 67 5.08 -9.93 5.59
CA ALA A 67 6.09 -9.21 6.34
C ALA A 67 6.48 -7.93 5.58
N ILE A 68 6.42 -6.80 6.28
CA ILE A 68 6.68 -5.48 5.74
C ILE A 68 7.98 -4.96 6.33
N HIS A 69 8.95 -4.67 5.46
CA HIS A 69 10.26 -4.19 5.86
C HIS A 69 10.18 -2.78 6.45
N GLN A 70 11.12 -2.47 7.35
CA GLN A 70 11.25 -1.16 7.98
C GLN A 70 11.28 -0.01 6.95
N TRP A 71 10.63 1.12 7.29
CA TRP A 71 10.48 2.34 6.48
C TRP A 71 9.69 2.18 5.17
N VAL A 72 9.05 1.06 4.95
CA VAL A 72 8.17 0.89 3.78
C VAL A 72 6.89 1.72 3.97
N ARG A 73 6.45 2.35 2.90
CA ARG A 73 5.15 3.02 2.80
C ARG A 73 4.20 2.19 1.96
N ILE A 74 3.02 1.92 2.51
CA ILE A 74 1.91 1.25 1.82
C ILE A 74 0.83 2.27 1.61
N GLY A 75 0.48 2.53 0.36
CA GLY A 75 -0.54 3.50 0.00
C GLY A 75 -1.96 3.03 0.37
N GLU A 76 -2.87 3.99 0.40
CA GLU A 76 -4.28 3.74 0.68
C GLU A 76 -4.92 2.78 -0.33
N HIS A 77 -5.99 2.10 0.07
CA HIS A 77 -6.75 1.16 -0.77
C HIS A 77 -5.93 0.03 -1.39
N THR A 78 -4.72 -0.20 -0.92
CA THR A 78 -3.83 -1.27 -1.40
C THR A 78 -4.31 -2.64 -0.91
N MET A 79 -4.08 -3.66 -1.73
CA MET A 79 -4.24 -5.07 -1.34
C MET A 79 -2.89 -5.78 -1.44
N ILE A 80 -2.39 -6.28 -0.33
CA ILE A 80 -1.17 -7.12 -0.26
C ILE A 80 -1.60 -8.56 -0.05
N GLN A 81 -1.12 -9.46 -0.90
CA GLN A 81 -1.39 -10.89 -0.82
C GLN A 81 -0.79 -11.50 0.45
N GLY A 82 -1.43 -12.55 0.96
CA GLY A 82 -0.89 -13.31 2.09
C GLY A 82 0.48 -13.92 1.76
N GLY A 83 1.35 -13.96 2.76
CA GLY A 83 2.72 -14.46 2.63
C GLY A 83 3.69 -13.55 1.88
N ALA A 84 3.28 -12.35 1.50
CA ALA A 84 4.13 -11.42 0.75
C ALA A 84 5.26 -10.86 1.61
N LEU A 85 6.46 -10.75 1.01
CA LEU A 85 7.62 -10.07 1.59
C LEU A 85 7.80 -8.71 0.90
N ILE A 86 7.47 -7.63 1.61
CA ILE A 86 7.43 -6.28 1.05
C ILE A 86 8.65 -5.49 1.50
N GLY A 87 9.59 -5.27 0.60
CA GLY A 87 10.84 -4.55 0.85
C GLY A 87 10.89 -3.12 0.27
N GLN A 88 9.96 -2.74 -0.57
CA GLN A 88 9.86 -1.43 -1.23
C GLN A 88 8.47 -0.84 -1.05
N ASP A 89 8.35 0.47 -1.33
CA ASP A 89 7.08 1.17 -1.22
C ASP A 89 6.03 0.61 -2.17
N VAL A 90 4.79 0.53 -1.70
CA VAL A 90 3.64 0.06 -2.48
C VAL A 90 2.69 1.23 -2.71
N PRO A 91 2.57 1.72 -3.94
CA PRO A 91 1.69 2.83 -4.26
C PRO A 91 0.21 2.53 -4.00
N PRO A 92 -0.62 3.57 -3.79
CA PRO A 92 -2.04 3.42 -3.50
C PRO A 92 -2.80 2.70 -4.63
N PHE A 93 -3.92 2.08 -4.27
CA PHE A 93 -4.87 1.42 -5.16
C PHE A 93 -4.41 0.11 -5.81
N LEU A 94 -3.21 -0.35 -5.51
CA LEU A 94 -2.62 -1.51 -6.17
C LEU A 94 -2.92 -2.82 -5.45
N THR A 95 -2.82 -3.90 -6.21
CA THR A 95 -2.69 -5.27 -5.70
C THR A 95 -1.26 -5.72 -5.90
N VAL A 96 -0.65 -6.23 -4.82
CA VAL A 96 0.72 -6.73 -4.81
C VAL A 96 0.73 -8.18 -4.34
N THR A 97 1.43 -9.03 -5.08
CA THR A 97 1.63 -10.44 -4.74
C THR A 97 2.95 -10.66 -4.00
N ASN A 98 3.35 -11.92 -3.87
CA ASN A 98 4.63 -12.29 -3.26
C ASN A 98 5.80 -11.54 -3.92
N GLU A 99 6.87 -11.32 -3.15
CA GLU A 99 8.09 -10.66 -3.62
C GLU A 99 7.87 -9.23 -4.16
N ASN A 100 6.86 -8.53 -3.63
CA ASN A 100 6.57 -7.14 -3.99
C ASN A 100 6.28 -6.94 -5.49
N GLN A 101 5.62 -7.91 -6.12
CA GLN A 101 5.27 -7.85 -7.54
C GLN A 101 3.90 -7.20 -7.75
N PHE A 102 3.83 -6.24 -8.65
CA PHE A 102 2.57 -5.62 -9.06
C PHE A 102 1.68 -6.61 -9.82
N ALA A 103 0.46 -6.82 -9.36
CA ALA A 103 -0.51 -7.73 -9.95
C ALA A 103 -1.73 -7.01 -10.58
N GLY A 104 -1.74 -5.70 -10.57
CA GLY A 104 -2.84 -4.89 -11.06
C GLY A 104 -3.36 -3.92 -10.01
N ILE A 105 -4.52 -3.33 -10.26
CA ILE A 105 -5.20 -2.45 -9.30
C ILE A 105 -6.19 -3.24 -8.44
N ASN A 106 -6.43 -2.75 -7.23
CA ASN A 106 -7.41 -3.33 -6.30
C ASN A 106 -8.86 -2.98 -6.69
N ARG A 107 -9.27 -3.37 -7.91
CA ARG A 107 -10.58 -3.06 -8.49
C ARG A 107 -11.73 -3.49 -7.58
N ILE A 108 -11.65 -4.70 -7.00
CA ILE A 108 -12.70 -5.23 -6.13
C ILE A 108 -12.82 -4.41 -4.84
N GLY A 109 -11.70 -4.10 -4.20
CA GLY A 109 -11.68 -3.30 -2.98
C GLY A 109 -12.21 -1.89 -3.21
N MET A 110 -11.80 -1.24 -4.28
CA MET A 110 -12.30 0.09 -4.65
C MET A 110 -13.81 0.07 -4.95
N GLY A 111 -14.29 -0.88 -5.74
CA GLY A 111 -15.72 -1.00 -6.05
C GLY A 111 -16.58 -1.21 -4.79
N ARG A 112 -16.13 -2.03 -3.84
CA ARG A 112 -16.82 -2.22 -2.54
C ARG A 112 -16.88 -0.95 -1.69
N ARG A 113 -16.00 0.02 -1.95
CA ARG A 113 -15.89 1.28 -1.22
C ARG A 113 -16.52 2.46 -1.98
N GLY A 114 -17.27 2.18 -3.05
CA GLY A 114 -18.05 3.18 -3.76
C GLY A 114 -17.29 3.98 -4.83
N PHE A 115 -16.11 3.55 -5.23
CA PHE A 115 -15.43 4.17 -6.38
C PHE A 115 -16.24 3.94 -7.65
N THR A 116 -16.44 4.99 -8.42
CA THR A 116 -17.15 4.88 -9.70
C THR A 116 -16.32 4.12 -10.74
N PRO A 117 -16.95 3.55 -11.78
CA PRO A 117 -16.23 2.94 -12.89
C PRO A 117 -15.19 3.88 -13.51
N GLU A 118 -15.54 5.17 -13.66
CA GLU A 118 -14.67 6.20 -14.24
C GLU A 118 -13.42 6.44 -13.37
N GLN A 119 -13.58 6.51 -12.04
CA GLN A 119 -12.44 6.64 -11.12
C GLN A 119 -11.51 5.42 -11.21
N ILE A 120 -12.10 4.22 -11.24
CA ILE A 120 -11.35 2.97 -11.36
C ILE A 120 -10.59 2.92 -12.70
N ASP A 121 -11.18 3.38 -13.79
CA ASP A 121 -10.54 3.39 -15.11
C ASP A 121 -9.42 4.43 -15.20
N ILE A 122 -9.54 5.58 -14.54
CA ILE A 122 -8.46 6.56 -14.41
C ILE A 122 -7.26 5.92 -13.70
N ILE A 123 -7.48 5.28 -12.55
CA ILE A 123 -6.44 4.58 -11.79
C ILE A 123 -5.81 3.46 -12.62
N HIS A 124 -6.62 2.67 -13.32
CA HIS A 124 -6.15 1.59 -14.19
C HIS A 124 -5.24 2.10 -15.31
N ASN A 125 -5.65 3.16 -16.00
CA ASN A 125 -4.85 3.75 -17.08
C ASN A 125 -3.54 4.32 -16.56
N ALA A 126 -3.54 5.00 -15.41
CA ALA A 126 -2.34 5.49 -14.77
C ALA A 126 -1.39 4.34 -14.38
N ALA A 127 -1.91 3.31 -13.73
CA ALA A 127 -1.12 2.13 -13.34
C ALA A 127 -0.52 1.41 -14.56
N ARG A 128 -1.25 1.28 -15.66
CA ARG A 128 -0.76 0.69 -16.90
C ARG A 128 0.43 1.45 -17.47
N ILE A 129 0.39 2.78 -17.47
CA ILE A 129 1.52 3.60 -17.92
C ILE A 129 2.71 3.41 -16.97
N LEU A 130 2.51 3.47 -15.67
CA LEU A 130 3.58 3.39 -14.67
C LEU A 130 4.31 2.04 -14.66
N PHE A 131 3.57 0.94 -14.84
CA PHE A 131 4.11 -0.40 -14.63
C PHE A 131 4.30 -1.23 -15.91
N GLN A 132 3.68 -0.85 -17.02
CA GLN A 132 3.71 -1.67 -18.25
C GLN A 132 4.28 -0.96 -19.48
N SER A 133 4.56 0.35 -19.42
CA SER A 133 5.08 1.10 -20.58
C SER A 133 6.58 0.93 -20.82
N GLY A 134 7.32 0.34 -19.88
CA GLY A 134 8.79 0.28 -19.95
C GLY A 134 9.51 1.57 -19.54
N LEU A 135 8.80 2.67 -19.30
CA LEU A 135 9.39 3.92 -18.81
C LEU A 135 9.94 3.79 -17.39
N ASN A 136 10.93 4.58 -17.00
CA ASN A 136 11.24 4.75 -15.60
C ASN A 136 10.08 5.47 -14.88
N PHE A 137 10.00 5.36 -13.54
CA PHE A 137 8.85 5.89 -12.82
C PHE A 137 8.68 7.40 -12.95
N MET A 138 9.76 8.17 -13.03
CA MET A 138 9.66 9.63 -13.16
C MET A 138 9.06 10.01 -14.51
N ASN A 139 9.59 9.45 -15.61
CA ASN A 139 9.03 9.65 -16.95
C ASN A 139 7.61 9.07 -17.05
N GLY A 140 7.34 7.96 -16.36
CA GLY A 140 6.00 7.38 -16.26
C GLY A 140 5.00 8.31 -15.58
N CYS A 141 5.41 9.00 -14.53
CA CYS A 141 4.59 10.02 -13.86
C CYS A 141 4.28 11.19 -14.80
N ASP A 142 5.27 11.70 -15.52
CA ASP A 142 5.08 12.77 -16.51
C ASP A 142 4.09 12.34 -17.62
N GLU A 143 4.23 11.11 -18.08
CA GLU A 143 3.34 10.55 -19.09
C GLU A 143 1.91 10.33 -18.57
N VAL A 144 1.75 9.94 -17.32
CA VAL A 144 0.44 9.86 -16.65
C VAL A 144 -0.21 11.23 -16.58
N GLU A 145 0.52 12.25 -16.13
CA GLU A 145 0.00 13.62 -16.06
C GLU A 145 -0.41 14.18 -17.42
N ARG A 146 0.28 13.77 -18.48
CA ARG A 146 0.01 14.19 -19.86
C ARG A 146 -1.20 13.47 -20.50
N LYS A 147 -1.38 12.16 -20.21
CA LYS A 147 -2.34 11.31 -20.94
C LYS A 147 -3.59 10.92 -20.16
N VAL A 148 -3.52 10.96 -18.84
CA VAL A 148 -4.65 10.52 -18.00
C VAL A 148 -5.36 11.74 -17.43
N SER A 149 -6.68 11.76 -17.49
CA SER A 149 -7.50 12.84 -16.96
C SER A 149 -7.15 13.13 -15.51
N GLN A 150 -7.13 14.42 -15.16
CA GLN A 150 -6.85 14.84 -13.80
C GLN A 150 -7.93 14.32 -12.85
N SER A 151 -7.50 13.74 -11.75
CA SER A 151 -8.36 13.33 -10.64
C SER A 151 -7.55 13.28 -9.34
N PRO A 152 -8.21 13.37 -8.19
CA PRO A 152 -7.54 13.24 -6.90
C PRO A 152 -6.77 11.89 -6.76
N GLU A 153 -7.33 10.81 -7.31
CA GLU A 153 -6.73 9.47 -7.26
C GLU A 153 -5.45 9.38 -8.09
N ARG A 154 -5.51 9.90 -9.34
CA ARG A 154 -4.32 10.00 -10.20
C ARG A 154 -3.22 10.79 -9.53
N ASP A 155 -3.56 11.95 -8.98
CA ASP A 155 -2.59 12.86 -8.39
C ASP A 155 -1.96 12.24 -7.12
N ARG A 156 -2.73 11.51 -6.29
CA ARG A 156 -2.21 10.76 -5.15
C ARG A 156 -1.25 9.64 -5.56
N LEU A 157 -1.59 8.89 -6.61
CA LEU A 157 -0.72 7.83 -7.13
C LEU A 157 0.62 8.39 -7.64
N VAL A 158 0.59 9.45 -8.43
CA VAL A 158 1.78 10.12 -8.96
C VAL A 158 2.62 10.72 -7.83
N LYS A 159 1.98 11.45 -6.91
CA LYS A 159 2.66 12.05 -5.74
C LYS A 159 3.38 10.99 -4.91
N PHE A 160 2.70 9.89 -4.60
CA PHE A 160 3.28 8.81 -3.80
C PHE A 160 4.57 8.28 -4.43
N ILE A 161 4.56 8.04 -5.75
CA ILE A 161 5.72 7.53 -6.48
C ILE A 161 6.87 8.53 -6.50
N ARG A 162 6.58 9.82 -6.75
CA ARG A 162 7.60 10.88 -6.76
C ARG A 162 8.26 11.07 -5.39
N GLU A 163 7.52 10.87 -4.31
CA GLU A 163 8.00 11.02 -2.93
C GLU A 163 8.63 9.75 -2.35
N SER A 164 8.59 8.62 -3.08
CA SER A 164 9.14 7.35 -2.59
C SER A 164 10.66 7.41 -2.45
N LYS A 165 11.13 7.18 -1.23
CA LYS A 165 12.56 7.14 -0.91
C LYS A 165 13.14 5.73 -1.00
N ARG A 166 12.34 4.71 -0.71
CA ARG A 166 12.76 3.31 -0.82
C ARG A 166 12.67 2.75 -2.25
N GLY A 167 12.07 3.52 -3.15
CA GLY A 167 11.73 3.06 -4.48
C GLY A 167 10.48 2.16 -4.49
N VAL A 168 9.92 1.99 -5.67
CA VAL A 168 8.75 1.17 -5.95
C VAL A 168 9.18 0.00 -6.83
N SER A 169 8.73 -1.22 -6.53
CA SER A 169 9.03 -2.38 -7.36
C SER A 169 8.35 -2.27 -8.72
N LYS A 170 9.12 -2.55 -9.78
CA LYS A 170 8.62 -2.66 -11.15
C LYS A 170 8.29 -4.07 -11.58
N GLN A 171 8.61 -5.06 -10.77
CA GLN A 171 8.39 -6.44 -11.17
C GLN A 171 6.90 -6.67 -11.40
N TYR A 172 6.56 -7.02 -12.62
CA TYR A 172 5.24 -7.50 -13.00
C TYR A 172 5.22 -9.01 -12.77
N GLY A 173 4.25 -9.49 -12.01
CA GLY A 173 4.11 -10.94 -11.81
C GLY A 173 4.02 -11.62 -13.18
N ALA A 174 4.97 -12.48 -13.50
CA ALA A 174 4.85 -13.32 -14.67
C ALA A 174 3.56 -14.14 -14.56
N LYS A 175 2.79 -14.16 -15.65
CA LYS A 175 1.60 -15.02 -15.76
C LYS A 175 2.00 -16.48 -15.75
#